data_60bde68063e6dfd64f3cb1962e90c1e1
#
_entry.id   60bde68063e6dfd64f3cb1962e90c1e1
#
_cell.length_a   1.000
_cell.length_b   1.000
_cell.length_c   1.000
_cell.angle_alpha   90.00
_cell.angle_beta   90.00
_cell.angle_gamma   90.00
#
_symmetry.space_group_name_H-M   'P 1'
#
loop_
_entity.id
_entity.type
_entity.pdbx_description
1 polymer ?
#
loop_
_entity_poly.entity_id
_entity_poly.type
_entity_poly.pdbx_seq_one_letter_code
_entity_poly.pdbx_strand_id
1 'polypeptide(L)'
;MNLHLLTHSLPRSMFAVSMFAVPLAEAQTAALDGKVFVAEAGEKGKAAKEKDDVLTFANGRFHSSSCDEWGYDKGVYKASSSGEETTFEAETNSAKYGKLVWKGTVRGNEIEGTFMEYPKPWFFNSNPAPIEHWFKGRPKT
;
A
#
# COMPACT_ATOMS: atom_id res chain seq x y z
N MET A 1 -56.68 36.88 46.40
CA MET A 1 -55.62 35.91 46.64
C MET A 1 -55.20 35.34 45.30
N ASN A 2 -54.12 35.85 44.70
CA ASN A 2 -53.64 35.40 43.42
C ASN A 2 -52.39 34.61 43.64
N LEU A 3 -52.46 33.34 43.34
CA LEU A 3 -51.34 32.41 43.38
C LEU A 3 -50.64 32.38 41.99
N HIS A 4 -49.52 33.06 41.88
CA HIS A 4 -48.69 32.98 40.66
C HIS A 4 -47.86 31.74 40.72
N LEU A 5 -48.17 30.79 39.85
CA LEU A 5 -47.27 29.65 39.53
C LEU A 5 -46.16 30.12 38.59
N LEU A 6 -44.95 30.19 39.09
CA LEU A 6 -43.74 30.38 38.30
C LEU A 6 -43.30 29.02 37.74
N THR A 7 -43.53 28.84 36.45
CA THR A 7 -42.97 27.72 35.72
C THR A 7 -41.52 28.01 35.37
N HIS A 8 -40.60 27.34 36.05
CA HIS A 8 -39.18 27.39 35.72
C HIS A 8 -38.92 26.44 34.54
N SER A 9 -38.69 27.04 33.39
CA SER A 9 -38.19 26.35 32.21
C SER A 9 -36.69 26.10 32.36
N LEU A 10 -36.31 24.84 32.46
CA LEU A 10 -34.90 24.43 32.45
C LEU A 10 -34.37 24.39 31.00
N PRO A 11 -33.23 24.97 30.70
CA PRO A 11 -32.65 24.82 29.36
C PRO A 11 -32.08 23.41 29.18
N ARG A 12 -32.55 22.72 28.19
CA ARG A 12 -31.97 21.48 27.70
C ARG A 12 -30.60 21.82 27.09
N SER A 13 -29.52 21.53 27.82
CA SER A 13 -28.19 21.53 27.27
C SER A 13 -28.08 20.41 26.24
N MET A 14 -28.12 20.76 24.97
CA MET A 14 -27.69 19.87 23.88
C MET A 14 -26.18 19.70 23.96
N PHE A 15 -25.75 18.55 24.48
CA PHE A 15 -24.37 18.10 24.27
C PHE A 15 -24.20 17.71 22.80
N ALA A 16 -23.58 18.58 22.02
CA ALA A 16 -23.10 18.23 20.67
C ALA A 16 -21.91 17.29 20.84
N VAL A 17 -22.12 16.00 20.61
CA VAL A 17 -21.04 15.03 20.50
C VAL A 17 -20.37 15.29 19.14
N SER A 18 -19.28 16.03 19.17
CA SER A 18 -18.41 16.14 18.01
C SER A 18 -17.73 14.79 17.78
N MET A 19 -18.28 14.00 16.88
CA MET A 19 -17.60 12.83 16.35
C MET A 19 -16.42 13.35 15.49
N PHE A 20 -15.22 13.29 16.05
CA PHE A 20 -14.01 13.42 15.26
C PHE A 20 -13.90 12.17 14.38
N ALA A 21 -14.25 12.29 13.10
CA ALA A 21 -13.96 11.27 12.12
C ALA A 21 -12.43 11.24 11.92
N VAL A 22 -11.77 10.23 12.49
CA VAL A 22 -10.38 9.92 12.15
C VAL A 22 -10.36 9.59 10.66
N PRO A 23 -9.54 10.26 9.84
CA PRO A 23 -9.51 9.96 8.41
C PRO A 23 -9.05 8.52 8.22
N LEU A 24 -9.94 7.67 7.72
CA LEU A 24 -9.70 6.25 7.41
C LEU A 24 -8.48 6.03 6.51
N ALA A 25 -8.07 7.05 5.72
CA ALA A 25 -6.93 6.99 4.81
C ALA A 25 -5.57 6.80 5.52
N GLU A 26 -5.34 7.40 6.69
CA GLU A 26 -4.08 7.24 7.42
C GLU A 26 -3.96 5.87 8.12
N ALA A 27 -5.07 5.33 8.63
CA ALA A 27 -5.10 4.01 9.23
C ALA A 27 -4.87 2.89 8.20
N GLN A 28 -5.17 3.12 6.90
CA GLN A 28 -5.00 2.16 5.82
C GLN A 28 -3.58 2.15 5.24
N THR A 29 -2.87 3.27 5.23
CA THR A 29 -1.53 3.37 4.62
C THR A 29 -0.46 2.55 5.33
N ALA A 30 -0.57 2.32 6.64
CA ALA A 30 0.41 1.59 7.44
C ALA A 30 0.01 0.14 7.75
N ALA A 31 -1.06 -0.40 7.13
CA ALA A 31 -1.64 -1.70 7.47
C ALA A 31 -0.66 -2.88 7.29
N LEU A 32 0.35 -2.75 6.44
CA LEU A 32 1.37 -3.77 6.20
C LEU A 32 2.71 -3.47 6.88
N ASP A 33 2.85 -2.36 7.57
CA ASP A 33 4.11 -2.00 8.24
C ASP A 33 4.57 -3.09 9.22
N GLY A 34 5.86 -3.43 9.14
CA GLY A 34 6.48 -4.50 9.89
C GLY A 34 6.41 -5.88 9.23
N LYS A 35 5.71 -6.03 8.11
CA LYS A 35 5.65 -7.29 7.38
C LYS A 35 6.81 -7.41 6.40
N VAL A 36 7.39 -8.61 6.35
CA VAL A 36 8.49 -8.99 5.47
C VAL A 36 8.16 -10.33 4.83
N PHE A 37 8.27 -10.37 3.52
CA PHE A 37 8.03 -11.58 2.72
C PHE A 37 9.26 -11.97 1.93
N VAL A 38 9.38 -13.27 1.63
CA VAL A 38 10.30 -13.77 0.61
C VAL A 38 9.48 -14.20 -0.57
N ALA A 39 9.77 -13.64 -1.73
CA ALA A 39 8.98 -13.80 -2.94
C ALA A 39 9.80 -14.26 -4.12
N GLU A 40 9.13 -14.90 -5.05
CA GLU A 40 9.60 -15.14 -6.40
C GLU A 40 8.86 -14.23 -7.38
N ALA A 41 9.51 -13.86 -8.45
CA ALA A 41 8.95 -12.98 -9.47
C ALA A 41 9.44 -13.35 -10.88
N GLY A 42 8.64 -13.03 -11.87
CA GLY A 42 8.98 -13.24 -13.27
C GLY A 42 8.10 -12.40 -14.20
N GLU A 43 8.49 -12.34 -15.47
CA GLU A 43 7.62 -11.76 -16.49
C GLU A 43 6.33 -12.55 -16.65
N LYS A 44 5.25 -11.85 -16.98
CA LYS A 44 3.96 -12.47 -17.27
C LYS A 44 4.08 -13.61 -18.27
N GLY A 45 3.56 -14.78 -17.89
CA GLY A 45 3.59 -15.99 -18.73
C GLY A 45 4.93 -16.73 -18.76
N LYS A 46 5.92 -16.29 -17.99
CA LYS A 46 7.24 -16.93 -17.87
C LYS A 46 7.48 -17.46 -16.47
N ALA A 47 8.43 -18.39 -16.34
CA ALA A 47 8.87 -18.89 -15.05
C ALA A 47 9.55 -17.79 -14.21
N ALA A 48 9.66 -18.03 -12.91
CA ALA A 48 10.35 -17.11 -12.00
C ALA A 48 11.80 -16.90 -12.41
N LYS A 49 12.18 -15.64 -12.51
CA LYS A 49 13.57 -15.21 -12.73
C LYS A 49 14.24 -14.90 -11.38
N GLU A 50 13.53 -14.18 -10.51
CA GLU A 50 13.95 -13.91 -9.15
C GLU A 50 13.28 -14.89 -8.19
N LYS A 51 14.03 -15.43 -7.21
CA LYS A 51 13.52 -16.47 -6.31
C LYS A 51 13.59 -16.12 -4.83
N ASP A 52 14.43 -15.17 -4.46
CA ASP A 52 14.68 -14.81 -3.06
C ASP A 52 14.55 -13.31 -2.83
N ASP A 53 13.59 -12.68 -3.51
CA ASP A 53 13.31 -11.26 -3.33
C ASP A 53 12.69 -11.01 -1.96
N VAL A 54 13.33 -10.18 -1.15
CA VAL A 54 12.78 -9.78 0.15
C VAL A 54 11.94 -8.52 -0.03
N LEU A 55 10.65 -8.68 0.15
CA LEU A 55 9.67 -7.59 0.11
C LEU A 55 9.44 -7.09 1.53
N THR A 56 9.70 -5.82 1.78
CA THR A 56 9.58 -5.21 3.11
C THR A 56 8.62 -4.04 3.10
N PHE A 57 7.72 -4.02 4.08
CA PHE A 57 6.83 -2.90 4.37
C PHE A 57 7.23 -2.28 5.71
N ALA A 58 7.69 -1.04 5.69
CA ALA A 58 8.13 -0.35 6.89
C ALA A 58 7.99 1.17 6.73
N ASN A 59 7.51 1.83 7.78
CA ASN A 59 7.38 3.30 7.81
C ASN A 59 6.62 3.89 6.62
N GLY A 60 5.54 3.21 6.20
CA GLY A 60 4.72 3.61 5.06
C GLY A 60 5.40 3.44 3.69
N ARG A 61 6.49 2.66 3.64
CA ARG A 61 7.25 2.41 2.41
C ARG A 61 7.36 0.93 2.09
N PHE A 62 7.42 0.65 0.80
CA PHE A 62 7.63 -0.66 0.22
C PHE A 62 9.03 -0.76 -0.39
N HIS A 63 9.68 -1.89 -0.21
CA HIS A 63 10.99 -2.17 -0.75
C HIS A 63 11.10 -3.60 -1.27
N SER A 64 11.73 -3.78 -2.43
CA SER A 64 12.12 -5.05 -3.02
C SER A 64 13.64 -5.12 -3.06
N SER A 65 14.21 -6.14 -2.41
CA SER A 65 15.67 -6.27 -2.32
C SER A 65 16.34 -6.60 -3.67
N SER A 66 15.65 -7.35 -4.53
CA SER A 66 16.17 -7.67 -5.87
C SER A 66 16.28 -6.45 -6.79
N CYS A 67 15.57 -5.37 -6.45
CA CYS A 67 15.61 -4.13 -7.20
C CYS A 67 16.77 -3.19 -6.81
N ASP A 68 17.49 -3.50 -5.71
CA ASP A 68 18.59 -2.66 -5.22
C ASP A 68 19.72 -2.48 -6.24
N GLU A 69 20.12 -3.56 -6.91
CA GLU A 69 21.17 -3.51 -7.95
C GLU A 69 20.79 -2.61 -9.15
N TRP A 70 19.50 -2.36 -9.35
CA TRP A 70 18.97 -1.50 -10.40
C TRP A 70 18.68 -0.07 -9.93
N GLY A 71 19.00 0.23 -8.68
CA GLY A 71 18.87 1.58 -8.12
C GLY A 71 17.44 2.03 -7.84
N TYR A 72 16.50 1.09 -7.68
CA TYR A 72 15.13 1.43 -7.26
C TYR A 72 15.07 1.79 -5.78
N ASP A 73 14.35 2.83 -5.47
CA ASP A 73 14.17 3.34 -4.12
C ASP A 73 13.12 2.55 -3.30
N LYS A 74 12.97 2.96 -2.05
CA LYS A 74 11.83 2.57 -1.21
C LYS A 74 10.67 3.52 -1.50
N GLY A 75 9.63 3.00 -2.13
CA GLY A 75 8.49 3.80 -2.53
C GLY A 75 7.39 3.85 -1.47
N VAL A 76 6.63 4.92 -1.44
CA VAL A 76 5.41 5.02 -0.63
C VAL A 76 4.41 3.96 -1.09
N TYR A 77 3.80 3.25 -0.15
CA TYR A 77 2.69 2.36 -0.45
C TYR A 77 1.39 2.81 0.19
N LYS A 78 0.28 2.39 -0.40
CA LYS A 78 -1.07 2.52 0.15
C LYS A 78 -1.67 1.14 0.29
N ALA A 79 -2.31 0.85 1.42
CA ALA A 79 -2.96 -0.41 1.66
C ALA A 79 -4.40 -0.22 2.13
N SER A 80 -5.25 -1.19 1.80
CA SER A 80 -6.66 -1.24 2.21
C SER A 80 -7.01 -2.64 2.62
N SER A 81 -7.57 -2.81 3.82
CA SER A 81 -7.97 -4.10 4.36
C SER A 81 -9.47 -4.32 4.23
N SER A 82 -9.86 -5.53 3.83
CA SER A 82 -11.25 -5.99 3.77
C SER A 82 -11.28 -7.45 4.23
N GLY A 83 -11.79 -7.69 5.45
CA GLY A 83 -11.76 -9.01 6.06
C GLY A 83 -10.33 -9.48 6.31
N GLU A 84 -9.99 -10.66 5.79
CA GLU A 84 -8.65 -11.27 5.92
C GLU A 84 -7.68 -10.87 4.80
N GLU A 85 -8.12 -10.02 3.89
CA GLU A 85 -7.36 -9.60 2.73
C GLU A 85 -6.94 -8.13 2.85
N THR A 86 -5.67 -7.87 2.59
CA THR A 86 -5.12 -6.51 2.47
C THR A 86 -4.55 -6.33 1.08
N THR A 87 -5.09 -5.38 0.33
CA THR A 87 -4.55 -4.98 -0.96
C THR A 87 -3.59 -3.81 -0.78
N PHE A 88 -2.59 -3.72 -1.65
CA PHE A 88 -1.67 -2.58 -1.64
C PHE A 88 -1.28 -2.14 -3.04
N GLU A 89 -0.88 -0.89 -3.14
CA GLU A 89 -0.25 -0.29 -4.29
C GLU A 89 1.01 0.44 -3.86
N ALA A 90 2.07 0.35 -4.65
CA ALA A 90 3.32 1.06 -4.40
C ALA A 90 3.96 1.49 -5.71
N GLU A 91 4.77 2.52 -5.66
CA GLU A 91 5.60 2.97 -6.78
C GLU A 91 7.03 3.11 -6.31
N THR A 92 7.96 2.43 -6.99
CA THR A 92 9.39 2.54 -6.75
C THR A 92 10.08 3.08 -7.99
N ASN A 93 11.09 3.93 -7.81
CA ASN A 93 11.70 4.69 -8.89
C ASN A 93 13.21 4.48 -8.94
N SER A 94 13.74 4.35 -10.16
CA SER A 94 15.16 4.36 -10.48
C SER A 94 15.47 5.49 -11.44
N ALA A 95 16.45 6.31 -11.10
CA ALA A 95 16.87 7.41 -11.97
C ALA A 95 17.38 6.91 -13.35
N LYS A 96 17.92 5.71 -13.38
CA LYS A 96 18.49 5.11 -14.61
C LYS A 96 17.47 4.28 -15.39
N TYR A 97 16.63 3.50 -14.70
CA TYR A 97 15.80 2.47 -15.36
C TYR A 97 14.32 2.81 -15.47
N GLY A 98 13.80 3.79 -14.72
CA GLY A 98 12.40 4.19 -14.77
C GLY A 98 11.65 3.89 -13.48
N LYS A 99 10.42 3.37 -13.60
CA LYS A 99 9.60 3.08 -12.43
C LYS A 99 8.93 1.71 -12.48
N LEU A 100 8.65 1.18 -11.29
CA LEU A 100 7.83 0.00 -11.09
C LEU A 100 6.57 0.40 -10.34
N VAL A 101 5.41 -0.01 -10.84
CA VAL A 101 4.12 0.18 -10.17
C VAL A 101 3.61 -1.18 -9.71
N TRP A 102 3.55 -1.36 -8.40
CA TRP A 102 3.23 -2.60 -7.72
C TRP A 102 1.76 -2.62 -7.29
N LYS A 103 1.11 -3.75 -7.51
CA LYS A 103 -0.24 -4.02 -7.02
C LYS A 103 -0.29 -5.45 -6.50
N GLY A 104 -0.67 -5.61 -5.25
CA GLY A 104 -0.70 -6.93 -4.65
C GLY A 104 -1.72 -7.08 -3.55
N THR A 105 -1.82 -8.31 -3.09
CA THR A 105 -2.74 -8.76 -2.05
C THR A 105 -1.99 -9.61 -1.04
N VAL A 106 -2.22 -9.34 0.23
CA VAL A 106 -1.78 -10.17 1.35
C VAL A 106 -3.00 -10.84 1.94
N ARG A 107 -2.96 -12.18 1.96
CA ARG A 107 -4.01 -13.00 2.58
C ARG A 107 -3.36 -14.09 3.44
N GLY A 108 -3.55 -14.00 4.75
CA GLY A 108 -2.91 -14.94 5.68
C GLY A 108 -1.38 -14.90 5.51
N ASN A 109 -0.81 -16.04 5.15
CA ASN A 109 0.62 -16.25 4.96
C ASN A 109 1.07 -16.13 3.49
N GLU A 110 0.30 -15.48 2.65
CA GLU A 110 0.61 -15.34 1.24
C GLU A 110 0.58 -13.89 0.80
N ILE A 111 1.52 -13.51 -0.04
CA ILE A 111 1.52 -12.29 -0.82
C ILE A 111 1.58 -12.65 -2.29
N GLU A 112 0.76 -12.02 -3.10
CA GLU A 112 0.80 -12.17 -4.55
C GLU A 112 0.36 -10.90 -5.25
N GLY A 113 0.77 -10.74 -6.47
CA GLY A 113 0.35 -9.61 -7.29
C GLY A 113 1.15 -9.47 -8.56
N THR A 114 1.11 -8.27 -9.08
CA THR A 114 1.81 -7.89 -10.32
C THR A 114 2.54 -6.58 -10.13
N PHE A 115 3.55 -6.36 -10.94
CA PHE A 115 4.12 -5.03 -11.10
C PHE A 115 4.34 -4.72 -12.57
N MET A 116 4.10 -3.47 -12.91
CA MET A 116 4.36 -2.94 -14.24
C MET A 116 5.70 -2.21 -14.23
N GLU A 117 6.59 -2.64 -15.10
CA GLU A 117 7.83 -1.94 -15.36
C GLU A 117 7.60 -0.92 -16.48
N TYR A 118 7.86 0.35 -16.18
CA TYR A 118 7.83 1.45 -17.15
C TYR A 118 9.28 1.88 -17.42
N PRO A 119 9.92 1.30 -18.45
CA PRO A 119 11.31 1.63 -18.77
C PRO A 119 11.47 3.12 -19.09
N LYS A 120 12.61 3.69 -18.71
CA LYS A 120 12.92 5.07 -19.04
C LYS A 120 13.14 5.21 -20.55
N PRO A 121 12.55 6.24 -21.19
CA PRO A 121 12.83 6.54 -22.60
C PRO A 121 14.31 6.77 -22.86
N TRP A 122 14.79 6.33 -24.00
CA TRP A 122 16.16 6.51 -24.42
C TRP A 122 16.23 6.90 -25.91
N PHE A 123 17.41 7.26 -26.40
CA PHE A 123 17.58 7.90 -27.70
C PHE A 123 16.92 7.16 -28.89
N PHE A 124 16.98 5.84 -28.92
CA PHE A 124 16.37 5.04 -30.00
C PHE A 124 14.95 4.56 -29.69
N ASN A 125 14.44 4.79 -28.49
CA ASN A 125 13.08 4.43 -28.11
C ASN A 125 12.52 5.46 -27.11
N SER A 126 11.78 6.43 -27.66
CA SER A 126 11.17 7.50 -26.87
C SER A 126 9.92 7.05 -26.08
N ASN A 127 9.36 5.88 -26.41
CA ASN A 127 8.15 5.36 -25.78
C ASN A 127 8.24 3.83 -25.62
N PRO A 128 9.12 3.31 -24.73
CA PRO A 128 9.23 1.89 -24.52
C PRO A 128 7.92 1.33 -23.94
N ALA A 129 7.53 0.15 -24.42
CA ALA A 129 6.33 -0.52 -23.95
C ALA A 129 6.50 -0.97 -22.48
N PRO A 130 5.46 -0.83 -21.64
CA PRO A 130 5.47 -1.39 -20.29
C PRO A 130 5.59 -2.92 -20.33
N ILE A 131 6.25 -3.47 -19.30
CA ILE A 131 6.43 -4.91 -19.13
C ILE A 131 5.72 -5.35 -17.86
N GLU A 132 4.81 -6.31 -17.98
CA GLU A 132 4.10 -6.86 -16.82
C GLU A 132 4.88 -8.02 -16.21
N HIS A 133 4.99 -7.99 -14.88
CA HIS A 133 5.60 -9.04 -14.07
C HIS A 133 4.61 -9.54 -13.03
N TRP A 134 4.77 -10.77 -12.58
CA TRP A 134 4.07 -11.35 -11.47
C TRP A 134 5.01 -11.56 -10.29
N PHE A 135 4.49 -11.59 -9.07
CA PHE A 135 5.21 -12.00 -7.86
C PHE A 135 4.30 -12.78 -6.93
N LYS A 136 4.88 -13.66 -6.17
CA LYS A 136 4.22 -14.38 -5.07
C LYS A 136 5.22 -14.78 -4.01
N GLY A 137 4.80 -14.82 -2.76
CA GLY A 137 5.70 -15.13 -1.67
C GLY A 137 5.00 -15.49 -0.38
N ARG A 138 5.83 -15.72 0.65
CA ARG A 138 5.43 -16.07 2.01
C ARG A 138 6.19 -15.22 3.02
N PRO A 139 5.69 -15.10 4.27
CA PRO A 139 6.41 -14.40 5.31
C PRO A 139 7.83 -14.95 5.46
N LYS A 140 8.77 -14.04 5.63
CA LYS A 140 10.15 -14.40 5.96
C LYS A 140 10.19 -14.93 7.39
N THR A 141 10.71 -16.13 7.55
CA THR A 141 10.91 -16.78 8.86
C THR A 141 12.29 -16.48 9.45
#